data_9c4aea7abba4c27451fe6c739654d750
#
_entry.id   9c4aea7abba4c27451fe6c739654d750
#
_cell.length_a   1.000
_cell.length_b   1.000
_cell.length_c   1.000
_cell.angle_alpha   90.00
_cell.angle_beta   90.00
_cell.angle_gamma   90.00
#
_symmetry.space_group_name_H-M   'P 1'
#
loop_
_entity.id
_entity.type
_entity.pdbx_description
1 polymer ?
#
loop_
_entity_poly.entity_id
_entity_poly.type
_entity_poly.pdbx_seq_one_letter_code
_entity_poly.pdbx_strand_id
1 'polypeptide(L)'
;MSLSFHSNKESLYLQVYDHYKNLIMEHRLPAGSRMPSLRKCAAELKLSRTTIENAYLQLAADGYIIARAQSGYYVTDIAAQDPVSPVSRHSNLPPVKYDFASNGVDHKSFRFDLWQRYLKSALRQSERLLSYGEPQGEADLRQVLADYIRQRRNVNCSADDIVIGAGMQSLLNILCPLIRGKKTVSFPNASFVQGSTIFADYGFDVRYRNKDSDVIYVSPAHMTKWGEIMPVSRRMELVHHASENGSLIIEDDYENEFVYFQRPTPSLFNLAGGHGVVYIGSFSRLLLPSIRLSFMVLPPSLSRQYAAVAERYSQTASKVEQIALCQFIRDGHLTSQTKKLKKLYAQKLKELKNVVQNMFGESCTIQTGAAGTSLALTVPYTRTGLELKKETRMNGLSLLILEESADTITLLLSCSSISTDEFEPACRLLKSILI
;
A
#
# COMPACT_ATOMS: atom_id res chain seq x y z
N MET A 1 28.70 9.39 -46.62
CA MET A 1 28.05 8.05 -46.70
C MET A 1 26.78 8.20 -47.50
N SER A 2 26.70 7.55 -48.67
CA SER A 2 25.48 7.59 -49.50
C SER A 2 24.41 6.73 -48.89
N LEU A 3 23.28 7.35 -48.48
CA LEU A 3 22.07 6.64 -48.09
C LEU A 3 21.52 5.90 -49.31
N SER A 4 21.43 4.58 -49.23
CA SER A 4 20.69 3.76 -50.19
C SER A 4 19.24 3.63 -49.72
N PHE A 5 18.33 4.37 -50.34
CA PHE A 5 16.89 4.28 -50.06
C PHE A 5 16.30 3.01 -50.69
N HIS A 6 15.71 2.15 -49.90
CA HIS A 6 15.06 0.93 -50.38
C HIS A 6 13.56 1.19 -50.65
N SER A 7 13.17 0.99 -51.91
CA SER A 7 11.82 1.28 -52.44
C SER A 7 10.71 0.37 -51.93
N ASN A 8 10.93 -0.58 -50.98
CA ASN A 8 10.02 -1.72 -50.90
C ASN A 8 9.30 -1.96 -49.57
N LYS A 9 9.40 -1.12 -48.52
CA LYS A 9 8.61 -1.32 -47.30
C LYS A 9 8.22 -0.10 -46.47
N GLU A 10 8.95 1.02 -46.55
CA GLU A 10 8.66 2.20 -45.74
C GLU A 10 8.64 3.46 -46.61
N SER A 11 7.76 4.42 -46.23
CA SER A 11 7.69 5.69 -46.96
C SER A 11 9.00 6.45 -46.86
N LEU A 12 9.44 7.09 -47.95
CA LEU A 12 10.72 7.78 -48.04
C LEU A 12 10.96 8.83 -46.96
N TYR A 13 9.89 9.49 -46.49
CA TYR A 13 10.01 10.48 -45.41
C TYR A 13 10.37 9.83 -44.07
N LEU A 14 9.89 8.60 -43.76
CA LEU A 14 10.27 7.86 -42.56
C LEU A 14 11.75 7.45 -42.59
N GLN A 15 12.27 7.05 -43.75
CA GLN A 15 13.69 6.71 -43.88
C GLN A 15 14.59 7.94 -43.63
N VAL A 16 14.16 9.13 -44.11
CA VAL A 16 14.85 10.41 -43.81
C VAL A 16 14.73 10.76 -42.34
N TYR A 17 13.54 10.59 -41.75
CA TYR A 17 13.31 10.80 -40.34
C TYR A 17 14.23 9.93 -39.47
N ASP A 18 14.23 8.61 -39.71
CA ASP A 18 15.07 7.66 -38.96
C ASP A 18 16.58 7.95 -39.12
N HIS A 19 17.00 8.36 -40.32
CA HIS A 19 18.39 8.75 -40.55
C HIS A 19 18.82 9.93 -39.66
N TYR A 20 18.03 11.00 -39.63
CA TYR A 20 18.38 12.18 -38.82
C TYR A 20 18.20 11.93 -37.35
N LYS A 21 17.15 11.19 -36.94
CA LYS A 21 16.94 10.74 -35.57
C LYS A 21 18.18 9.98 -35.06
N ASN A 22 18.69 9.00 -35.82
CA ASN A 22 19.89 8.25 -35.45
C ASN A 22 21.13 9.13 -35.33
N LEU A 23 21.34 10.06 -36.26
CA LEU A 23 22.46 11.00 -36.19
C LEU A 23 22.38 11.91 -34.96
N ILE A 24 21.18 12.30 -34.52
CA ILE A 24 20.96 13.09 -33.33
C ILE A 24 21.18 12.22 -32.07
N MET A 25 20.62 11.02 -32.03
CA MET A 25 20.76 10.09 -30.90
C MET A 25 22.20 9.58 -30.72
N GLU A 26 22.98 9.43 -31.82
CA GLU A 26 24.39 9.08 -31.79
C GLU A 26 25.32 10.29 -31.54
N HIS A 27 24.75 11.47 -31.22
CA HIS A 27 25.49 12.72 -31.02
C HIS A 27 26.34 13.18 -32.20
N ARG A 28 26.14 12.62 -33.39
CA ARG A 28 26.80 13.03 -34.63
C ARG A 28 26.23 14.37 -35.16
N LEU A 29 25.03 14.73 -34.78
CA LEU A 29 24.43 16.06 -34.85
C LEU A 29 24.20 16.56 -33.42
N PRO A 30 25.13 17.39 -32.89
CA PRO A 30 25.04 17.81 -31.48
C PRO A 30 23.89 18.79 -31.26
N ALA A 31 23.41 18.86 -30.02
CA ALA A 31 22.39 19.80 -29.58
C ALA A 31 22.75 21.25 -29.96
N GLY A 32 21.76 22.03 -30.37
CA GLY A 32 21.95 23.42 -30.84
C GLY A 32 22.51 23.52 -32.28
N SER A 33 22.94 22.43 -32.90
CA SER A 33 23.41 22.47 -34.30
C SER A 33 22.27 22.75 -35.28
N ARG A 34 22.58 23.45 -36.34
CA ARG A 34 21.62 23.79 -37.41
C ARG A 34 21.44 22.62 -38.35
N MET A 35 20.22 22.20 -38.59
CA MET A 35 19.89 21.22 -39.63
C MET A 35 20.14 21.76 -41.05
N PRO A 36 20.45 20.90 -42.03
CA PRO A 36 20.47 21.29 -43.43
C PRO A 36 19.14 21.95 -43.83
N SER A 37 19.19 22.98 -44.71
CA SER A 37 17.94 23.55 -45.20
C SER A 37 17.15 22.53 -46.02
N LEU A 38 15.83 22.65 -46.06
CA LEU A 38 14.98 21.71 -46.80
C LEU A 38 15.41 21.58 -48.26
N ARG A 39 15.84 22.68 -48.90
CA ARG A 39 16.35 22.69 -50.31
C ARG A 39 17.68 21.96 -50.42
N LYS A 40 18.59 22.19 -49.47
CA LYS A 40 19.91 21.55 -49.46
C LYS A 40 19.78 20.05 -49.22
N CYS A 41 18.99 19.66 -48.21
CA CYS A 41 18.71 18.28 -47.90
C CYS A 41 18.05 17.53 -49.08
N ALA A 42 17.06 18.14 -49.73
CA ALA A 42 16.39 17.57 -50.91
C ALA A 42 17.38 17.30 -52.05
N ALA A 43 18.27 18.27 -52.33
CA ALA A 43 19.29 18.13 -53.37
C ALA A 43 20.33 17.02 -53.03
N GLU A 44 20.82 16.97 -51.79
CA GLU A 44 21.82 15.97 -51.34
C GLU A 44 21.27 14.54 -51.34
N LEU A 45 20.01 14.37 -50.90
CA LEU A 45 19.37 13.05 -50.81
C LEU A 45 18.64 12.66 -52.11
N LYS A 46 18.57 13.56 -53.09
CA LYS A 46 17.83 13.40 -54.40
C LYS A 46 16.35 13.03 -54.19
N LEU A 47 15.73 13.65 -53.17
CA LEU A 47 14.34 13.45 -52.81
C LEU A 47 13.50 14.73 -53.03
N SER A 48 12.15 14.58 -53.05
CA SER A 48 11.29 15.73 -53.17
C SER A 48 11.38 16.61 -51.92
N ARG A 49 11.22 17.92 -52.09
CA ARG A 49 11.17 18.88 -50.98
C ARG A 49 10.07 18.51 -49.96
N THR A 50 8.92 18.06 -50.42
CA THR A 50 7.81 17.63 -49.56
C THR A 50 8.14 16.45 -48.70
N THR A 51 8.94 15.48 -49.24
CA THR A 51 9.44 14.33 -48.46
C THR A 51 10.32 14.76 -47.29
N ILE A 52 11.22 15.71 -47.54
CA ILE A 52 12.13 16.24 -46.49
C ILE A 52 11.34 17.07 -45.48
N GLU A 53 10.37 17.87 -45.96
CA GLU A 53 9.54 18.69 -45.10
C GLU A 53 8.69 17.83 -44.12
N ASN A 54 8.09 16.75 -44.60
CA ASN A 54 7.37 15.81 -43.78
C ASN A 54 8.26 15.12 -42.73
N ALA A 55 9.47 14.72 -43.11
CA ALA A 55 10.46 14.17 -42.18
C ALA A 55 10.87 15.17 -41.09
N TYR A 56 11.07 16.43 -41.45
CA TYR A 56 11.43 17.48 -40.50
C TYR A 56 10.25 17.88 -39.61
N LEU A 57 9.04 17.89 -40.14
CA LEU A 57 7.85 18.08 -39.32
C LEU A 57 7.68 16.97 -38.29
N GLN A 58 7.94 15.72 -38.69
CA GLN A 58 7.89 14.59 -37.76
C GLN A 58 8.99 14.68 -36.70
N LEU A 59 10.24 15.00 -37.09
CA LEU A 59 11.34 15.24 -36.15
C LEU A 59 11.03 16.37 -35.17
N ALA A 60 10.34 17.41 -35.64
CA ALA A 60 9.93 18.53 -34.79
C ALA A 60 8.76 18.13 -33.86
N ALA A 61 7.78 17.36 -34.35
CA ALA A 61 6.68 16.84 -33.57
C ALA A 61 7.17 15.92 -32.43
N ASP A 62 8.20 15.11 -32.70
CA ASP A 62 8.82 14.21 -31.73
C ASP A 62 9.88 14.90 -30.85
N GLY A 63 10.08 16.21 -31.04
CA GLY A 63 10.95 17.05 -30.22
C GLY A 63 12.45 16.95 -30.51
N TYR A 64 12.90 16.23 -31.54
CA TYR A 64 14.32 16.13 -31.89
C TYR A 64 14.88 17.42 -32.48
N ILE A 65 14.06 18.22 -33.17
CA ILE A 65 14.46 19.50 -33.72
C ILE A 65 13.41 20.56 -33.42
N ILE A 66 13.80 21.82 -33.44
CA ILE A 66 12.90 22.97 -33.28
C ILE A 66 13.04 23.93 -34.45
N ALA A 67 11.92 24.45 -34.94
CA ALA A 67 11.91 25.50 -35.97
C ALA A 67 12.17 26.85 -35.30
N ARG A 68 13.15 27.61 -35.82
CA ARG A 68 13.34 29.03 -35.46
C ARG A 68 12.95 29.90 -36.62
N ALA A 69 12.05 30.86 -36.33
CA ALA A 69 11.52 31.77 -37.36
C ALA A 69 12.67 32.42 -38.16
N GLN A 70 12.57 32.41 -39.49
CA GLN A 70 13.54 32.93 -40.45
C GLN A 70 14.98 32.30 -40.37
N SER A 71 15.21 31.34 -39.49
CA SER A 71 16.57 30.76 -39.28
C SER A 71 16.66 29.26 -39.62
N GLY A 72 15.52 28.54 -39.70
CA GLY A 72 15.46 27.13 -40.05
C GLY A 72 15.30 26.20 -38.84
N TYR A 73 15.75 24.94 -38.97
CA TYR A 73 15.59 23.91 -37.92
C TYR A 73 16.88 23.70 -37.15
N TYR A 74 16.79 23.46 -35.88
CA TYR A 74 17.89 23.24 -34.95
C TYR A 74 17.66 22.01 -34.10
N VAL A 75 18.69 21.25 -33.81
CA VAL A 75 18.65 20.08 -32.91
C VAL A 75 18.35 20.56 -31.48
N THR A 76 17.42 19.90 -30.81
CA THR A 76 17.05 20.21 -29.43
C THR A 76 17.99 19.60 -28.41
N ASP A 77 17.95 20.10 -27.19
CA ASP A 77 18.75 19.60 -26.07
C ASP A 77 18.19 18.28 -25.46
N ILE A 78 17.01 17.85 -25.90
CA ILE A 78 16.34 16.62 -25.40
C ILE A 78 17.15 15.36 -25.75
N ALA A 79 17.90 15.40 -26.87
CA ALA A 79 18.79 14.29 -27.26
C ALA A 79 20.10 14.27 -26.48
N ALA A 80 20.42 15.33 -25.75
CA ALA A 80 21.65 15.45 -24.95
C ALA A 80 21.45 15.01 -23.47
N GLN A 81 20.24 14.62 -23.09
CA GLN A 81 20.09 13.90 -21.83
C GLN A 81 20.68 12.51 -22.05
N ASP A 82 21.90 12.32 -21.54
CA ASP A 82 22.42 10.98 -21.27
C ASP A 82 21.26 10.16 -20.69
N PRO A 83 21.03 8.91 -21.16
CA PRO A 83 20.06 8.05 -20.54
C PRO A 83 20.35 8.13 -19.05
N VAL A 84 19.43 8.71 -18.28
CA VAL A 84 19.57 8.84 -16.83
C VAL A 84 19.97 7.44 -16.40
N SER A 85 21.24 7.27 -16.07
CA SER A 85 21.76 5.97 -15.64
C SER A 85 20.78 5.54 -14.58
N PRO A 86 20.11 4.38 -14.71
CA PRO A 86 19.13 3.97 -13.72
C PRO A 86 19.85 4.12 -12.39
N VAL A 87 19.38 5.06 -11.58
CA VAL A 87 19.95 5.25 -10.24
C VAL A 87 19.80 3.89 -9.61
N SER A 88 20.85 3.10 -9.68
CA SER A 88 20.90 1.79 -9.06
C SER A 88 20.81 2.05 -7.56
N ARG A 89 19.58 2.16 -7.06
CA ARG A 89 19.27 2.08 -5.62
C ARG A 89 19.49 0.63 -5.16
N HIS A 90 20.46 -0.06 -5.73
CA HIS A 90 20.97 -1.25 -5.11
C HIS A 90 21.76 -0.77 -3.90
N SER A 91 21.05 -0.66 -2.77
CA SER A 91 21.74 -0.58 -1.50
C SER A 91 22.69 -1.78 -1.47
N ASN A 92 23.99 -1.54 -1.29
CA ASN A 92 25.03 -2.58 -1.10
C ASN A 92 24.81 -3.36 0.22
N LEU A 93 23.59 -3.33 0.75
CA LEU A 93 23.21 -4.04 1.97
C LEU A 93 22.89 -5.50 1.62
N PRO A 94 23.33 -6.45 2.42
CA PRO A 94 23.05 -7.87 2.23
C PRO A 94 21.52 -8.12 2.24
N PRO A 95 21.03 -9.17 1.57
CA PRO A 95 19.62 -9.54 1.63
C PRO A 95 19.18 -9.78 3.08
N VAL A 96 17.94 -9.42 3.41
CA VAL A 96 17.36 -9.72 4.73
C VAL A 96 17.15 -11.22 4.82
N LYS A 97 17.81 -11.85 5.78
CA LYS A 97 17.68 -13.28 6.11
C LYS A 97 16.57 -13.50 7.13
N TYR A 98 16.54 -12.68 8.18
CA TYR A 98 15.57 -12.76 9.26
C TYR A 98 14.81 -11.44 9.37
N ASP A 99 13.52 -11.45 9.09
CA ASP A 99 12.72 -10.23 9.05
C ASP A 99 11.68 -10.19 10.17
N PHE A 100 12.09 -9.63 11.31
CA PHE A 100 11.18 -9.33 12.42
C PHE A 100 10.40 -8.02 12.25
N ALA A 101 10.76 -7.18 11.27
CA ALA A 101 10.05 -5.93 10.98
C ALA A 101 8.84 -6.13 10.06
N SER A 102 8.78 -7.24 9.36
CA SER A 102 7.76 -7.48 8.35
C SER A 102 6.37 -7.64 8.96
N ASN A 103 5.43 -6.99 8.33
CA ASN A 103 4.00 -7.22 8.48
C ASN A 103 3.46 -8.17 7.41
N GLY A 104 4.30 -9.00 6.80
CA GLY A 104 3.93 -10.01 5.82
C GLY A 104 3.05 -11.13 6.39
N VAL A 105 2.67 -12.06 5.55
CA VAL A 105 1.90 -13.26 5.88
C VAL A 105 2.83 -14.46 5.83
N ASP A 106 2.60 -15.45 6.68
CA ASP A 106 3.36 -16.70 6.68
C ASP A 106 3.30 -17.40 5.32
N HIS A 107 4.46 -17.74 4.75
CA HIS A 107 4.58 -18.30 3.40
C HIS A 107 3.80 -19.61 3.18
N LYS A 108 3.66 -20.42 4.24
CA LYS A 108 2.97 -21.74 4.19
C LYS A 108 1.49 -21.65 4.56
N SER A 109 1.02 -20.45 4.94
CA SER A 109 -0.33 -20.28 5.49
C SER A 109 -1.40 -20.13 4.41
N PHE A 110 -1.05 -19.59 3.24
CA PHE A 110 -2.01 -19.26 2.18
C PHE A 110 -2.08 -20.36 1.10
N ARG A 111 -3.29 -20.68 0.69
CA ARG A 111 -3.62 -21.67 -0.34
C ARG A 111 -3.60 -21.02 -1.73
N PHE A 112 -2.42 -20.84 -2.32
CA PHE A 112 -2.26 -20.27 -3.66
C PHE A 112 -3.00 -21.09 -4.75
N ASP A 113 -3.01 -22.42 -4.64
CA ASP A 113 -3.75 -23.33 -5.53
C ASP A 113 -5.25 -23.02 -5.55
N LEU A 114 -5.80 -22.78 -4.36
CA LEU A 114 -7.20 -22.43 -4.20
C LEU A 114 -7.50 -21.03 -4.74
N TRP A 115 -6.65 -20.05 -4.42
CA TRP A 115 -6.82 -18.67 -4.91
C TRP A 115 -6.75 -18.61 -6.45
N GLN A 116 -5.80 -19.31 -7.07
CA GLN A 116 -5.71 -19.41 -8.53
C GLN A 116 -6.99 -19.97 -9.16
N ARG A 117 -7.67 -20.91 -8.51
CA ARG A 117 -8.96 -21.44 -9.00
C ARG A 117 -10.03 -20.36 -9.05
N TYR A 118 -10.12 -19.52 -8.00
CA TYR A 118 -11.07 -18.41 -7.96
C TYR A 118 -10.72 -17.31 -8.96
N LEU A 119 -9.45 -16.98 -9.13
CA LEU A 119 -9.02 -16.05 -10.18
C LEU A 119 -9.37 -16.57 -11.59
N LYS A 120 -9.13 -17.85 -11.86
CA LYS A 120 -9.55 -18.49 -13.13
C LYS A 120 -11.07 -18.46 -13.30
N SER A 121 -11.84 -18.67 -12.23
CA SER A 121 -13.29 -18.57 -12.26
C SER A 121 -13.75 -17.12 -12.55
N ALA A 122 -13.14 -16.13 -11.93
CA ALA A 122 -13.42 -14.73 -12.20
C ALA A 122 -13.12 -14.35 -13.67
N LEU A 123 -11.98 -14.80 -14.21
CA LEU A 123 -11.58 -14.54 -15.60
C LEU A 123 -12.52 -15.18 -16.65
N ARG A 124 -13.28 -16.21 -16.29
CA ARG A 124 -14.31 -16.77 -17.18
C ARG A 124 -15.57 -15.92 -17.33
N GLN A 125 -15.73 -14.90 -16.47
CA GLN A 125 -16.85 -13.94 -16.56
C GLN A 125 -16.51 -12.80 -17.54
N SER A 126 -16.17 -13.15 -18.79
CA SER A 126 -15.62 -12.22 -19.78
C SER A 126 -16.50 -11.00 -20.02
N GLU A 127 -17.81 -11.15 -20.14
CA GLU A 127 -18.74 -10.05 -20.35
C GLU A 127 -18.71 -9.04 -19.21
N ARG A 128 -18.66 -9.53 -17.96
CA ARG A 128 -18.56 -8.69 -16.77
C ARG A 128 -17.23 -7.92 -16.72
N LEU A 129 -16.15 -8.50 -17.24
CA LEU A 129 -14.82 -7.91 -17.23
C LEU A 129 -14.59 -6.86 -18.31
N LEU A 130 -15.43 -6.82 -19.35
CA LEU A 130 -15.34 -5.82 -20.43
C LEU A 130 -15.90 -4.43 -20.03
N SER A 131 -16.54 -4.31 -18.87
CA SER A 131 -17.05 -3.05 -18.33
C SER A 131 -16.26 -2.59 -17.11
N TYR A 132 -16.23 -1.29 -16.87
CA TYR A 132 -15.70 -0.74 -15.62
C TYR A 132 -16.49 -1.30 -14.42
N GLY A 133 -15.81 -1.40 -13.26
CA GLY A 133 -16.46 -1.77 -12.00
C GLY A 133 -17.37 -0.66 -11.48
N GLU A 134 -18.30 -1.03 -10.61
CA GLU A 134 -19.09 -0.04 -9.87
C GLU A 134 -18.16 0.82 -8.99
N PRO A 135 -18.35 2.15 -8.93
CA PRO A 135 -17.49 3.04 -8.13
C PRO A 135 -17.35 2.59 -6.67
N GLN A 136 -18.41 2.07 -6.10
CA GLN A 136 -18.49 1.58 -4.72
C GLN A 136 -17.87 0.18 -4.53
N GLY A 137 -17.60 -0.54 -5.62
CA GLY A 137 -17.20 -1.94 -5.66
C GLY A 137 -18.34 -2.86 -6.07
N GLU A 138 -17.99 -4.07 -6.50
CA GLU A 138 -18.94 -5.05 -7.03
C GLU A 138 -20.06 -5.36 -6.02
N ALA A 139 -21.32 -5.23 -6.44
CA ALA A 139 -22.49 -5.36 -5.55
C ALA A 139 -22.57 -6.71 -4.85
N ASP A 140 -22.23 -7.79 -5.54
CA ASP A 140 -22.22 -9.15 -4.97
C ASP A 140 -21.15 -9.31 -3.89
N LEU A 141 -19.98 -8.67 -4.03
CA LEU A 141 -18.95 -8.66 -2.98
C LEU A 141 -19.43 -7.85 -1.77
N ARG A 142 -20.01 -6.66 -1.99
CA ARG A 142 -20.52 -5.81 -0.90
C ARG A 142 -21.59 -6.55 -0.09
N GLN A 143 -22.51 -7.28 -0.75
CA GLN A 143 -23.53 -8.09 -0.09
C GLN A 143 -22.92 -9.20 0.77
N VAL A 144 -21.99 -9.96 0.22
CA VAL A 144 -21.33 -11.05 0.96
C VAL A 144 -20.50 -10.50 2.13
N LEU A 145 -19.89 -9.33 1.97
CA LEU A 145 -19.17 -8.65 3.05
C LEU A 145 -20.08 -8.19 4.16
N ALA A 146 -21.24 -7.60 3.85
CA ALA A 146 -22.21 -7.19 4.86
C ALA A 146 -22.63 -8.39 5.75
N ASP A 147 -22.90 -9.54 5.13
CA ASP A 147 -23.22 -10.76 5.85
C ASP A 147 -22.05 -11.30 6.68
N TYR A 148 -20.84 -11.28 6.13
CA TYR A 148 -19.62 -11.75 6.80
C TYR A 148 -19.31 -10.92 8.06
N ILE A 149 -19.29 -9.57 7.95
CA ILE A 149 -18.96 -8.71 9.08
C ILE A 149 -20.06 -8.66 10.13
N ARG A 150 -21.33 -8.80 9.72
CA ARG A 150 -22.44 -8.96 10.67
C ARG A 150 -22.25 -10.19 11.54
N GLN A 151 -21.94 -11.35 10.93
CA GLN A 151 -21.74 -12.62 11.65
C GLN A 151 -20.47 -12.62 12.52
N ARG A 152 -19.42 -11.93 12.10
CA ARG A 152 -18.11 -11.97 12.77
C ARG A 152 -17.88 -10.85 13.77
N ARG A 153 -18.42 -9.67 13.49
CA ARG A 153 -18.14 -8.44 14.24
C ARG A 153 -19.39 -7.74 14.74
N ASN A 154 -20.57 -8.29 14.48
CA ASN A 154 -21.85 -7.62 14.75
C ASN A 154 -21.97 -6.24 14.07
N VAL A 155 -21.23 -5.97 13.01
CA VAL A 155 -21.35 -4.74 12.25
C VAL A 155 -22.59 -4.84 11.38
N ASN A 156 -23.68 -4.19 11.81
CA ASN A 156 -24.95 -4.16 11.08
C ASN A 156 -24.93 -3.03 10.05
N CYS A 157 -24.84 -3.37 8.78
CA CYS A 157 -24.88 -2.45 7.65
C CYS A 157 -25.56 -3.12 6.45
N SER A 158 -25.99 -2.30 5.49
CA SER A 158 -26.40 -2.78 4.18
C SER A 158 -25.19 -2.86 3.22
N ALA A 159 -25.36 -3.55 2.09
CA ALA A 159 -24.37 -3.55 1.03
C ALA A 159 -24.10 -2.12 0.47
N ASP A 160 -25.11 -1.24 0.55
CA ASP A 160 -25.01 0.13 0.06
C ASP A 160 -24.21 1.06 1.00
N ASP A 161 -23.94 0.62 2.22
CA ASP A 161 -23.06 1.34 3.15
C ASP A 161 -21.59 0.97 2.99
N ILE A 162 -21.28 -0.07 2.18
CA ILE A 162 -19.92 -0.59 2.02
C ILE A 162 -19.27 0.01 0.77
N VAL A 163 -18.04 0.51 0.93
CA VAL A 163 -17.19 0.98 -0.16
C VAL A 163 -15.91 0.13 -0.20
N ILE A 164 -15.61 -0.46 -1.35
CA ILE A 164 -14.40 -1.25 -1.59
C ILE A 164 -13.29 -0.35 -2.13
N GLY A 165 -12.05 -0.59 -1.71
CA GLY A 165 -10.89 0.15 -2.21
C GLY A 165 -9.60 -0.65 -2.24
N ALA A 166 -8.62 -0.18 -2.99
CA ALA A 166 -7.28 -0.77 -3.13
C ALA A 166 -6.40 -0.49 -1.91
N GLY A 167 -6.86 -0.91 -0.74
CA GLY A 167 -6.19 -0.69 0.55
C GLY A 167 -6.66 0.59 1.25
N MET A 168 -6.15 0.79 2.45
CA MET A 168 -6.56 1.87 3.37
C MET A 168 -6.42 3.25 2.74
N GLN A 169 -5.33 3.53 2.04
CA GLN A 169 -5.08 4.86 1.48
C GLN A 169 -6.16 5.28 0.48
N SER A 170 -6.60 4.35 -0.39
CA SER A 170 -7.68 4.67 -1.35
C SER A 170 -9.00 4.97 -0.65
N LEU A 171 -9.30 4.27 0.44
CA LEU A 171 -10.51 4.52 1.24
C LEU A 171 -10.44 5.88 1.95
N LEU A 172 -9.29 6.23 2.53
CA LEU A 172 -9.11 7.55 3.17
C LEU A 172 -9.19 8.69 2.15
N ASN A 173 -8.66 8.51 0.93
CA ASN A 173 -8.80 9.49 -0.16
C ASN A 173 -10.25 9.71 -0.60
N ILE A 174 -11.13 8.72 -0.42
CA ILE A 174 -12.56 8.88 -0.63
C ILE A 174 -13.22 9.55 0.59
N LEU A 175 -12.82 9.17 1.81
CA LEU A 175 -13.43 9.64 3.04
C LEU A 175 -13.12 11.11 3.34
N CYS A 176 -11.87 11.54 3.21
CA CYS A 176 -11.46 12.91 3.53
C CYS A 176 -12.29 14.00 2.82
N PRO A 177 -12.59 13.90 1.51
CA PRO A 177 -13.49 14.83 0.83
C PRO A 177 -14.92 14.86 1.37
N LEU A 178 -15.44 13.72 1.87
CA LEU A 178 -16.79 13.64 2.42
C LEU A 178 -16.92 14.35 3.78
N ILE A 179 -15.82 14.47 4.51
CA ILE A 179 -15.79 15.05 5.86
C ILE A 179 -15.11 16.43 5.90
N ARG A 180 -15.14 17.19 4.80
CA ARG A 180 -14.46 18.51 4.64
C ARG A 180 -14.85 19.56 5.70
N GLY A 181 -16.00 19.42 6.36
CA GLY A 181 -16.42 20.31 7.44
C GLY A 181 -15.62 20.16 8.73
N LYS A 182 -14.88 19.05 8.89
CA LYS A 182 -14.02 18.75 10.02
C LYS A 182 -12.60 19.23 9.75
N LYS A 183 -11.90 19.69 10.78
CA LYS A 183 -10.59 20.36 10.65
C LYS A 183 -9.46 19.62 11.31
N THR A 184 -9.76 18.83 12.34
CA THR A 184 -8.76 18.19 13.19
C THR A 184 -8.93 16.68 13.15
N VAL A 185 -7.82 15.94 13.15
CA VAL A 185 -7.81 14.47 13.27
C VAL A 185 -6.80 14.04 14.32
N SER A 186 -7.22 13.14 15.20
CA SER A 186 -6.36 12.55 16.22
C SER A 186 -5.99 11.11 15.90
N PHE A 187 -4.70 10.79 15.97
CA PHE A 187 -4.18 9.43 15.89
C PHE A 187 -3.64 8.97 17.26
N PRO A 188 -3.58 7.65 17.53
CA PRO A 188 -2.98 7.13 18.77
C PRO A 188 -1.51 7.52 18.93
N ASN A 189 -0.76 7.54 17.82
CA ASN A 189 0.66 7.92 17.74
C ASN A 189 1.07 8.16 16.27
N ALA A 190 2.32 8.58 16.05
CA ALA A 190 2.86 8.89 14.72
C ALA A 190 3.21 7.66 13.86
N SER A 191 2.90 6.43 14.29
CA SER A 191 3.35 5.23 13.59
C SER A 191 2.57 4.89 12.32
N PHE A 192 1.36 5.42 12.15
CA PHE A 192 0.58 5.27 10.93
C PHE A 192 0.81 6.47 10.00
N VAL A 193 2.04 6.57 9.49
CA VAL A 193 2.50 7.69 8.64
C VAL A 193 1.59 7.89 7.42
N GLN A 194 1.21 6.80 6.72
CA GLN A 194 0.40 6.90 5.50
C GLN A 194 -0.97 7.52 5.76
N GLY A 195 -1.60 7.19 6.87
CA GLY A 195 -2.89 7.78 7.25
C GLY A 195 -2.77 9.24 7.63
N SER A 196 -1.83 9.58 8.51
CA SER A 196 -1.61 10.96 8.95
C SER A 196 -1.21 11.89 7.79
N THR A 197 -0.38 11.41 6.86
CA THR A 197 -0.01 12.17 5.65
C THR A 197 -1.23 12.50 4.79
N ILE A 198 -2.11 11.52 4.52
CA ILE A 198 -3.32 11.77 3.72
C ILE A 198 -4.19 12.85 4.36
N PHE A 199 -4.45 12.75 5.67
CA PHE A 199 -5.23 13.79 6.35
C PHE A 199 -4.56 15.17 6.28
N ALA A 200 -3.24 15.23 6.45
CA ALA A 200 -2.48 16.48 6.30
C ALA A 200 -2.58 17.05 4.88
N ASP A 201 -2.49 16.21 3.85
CA ASP A 201 -2.61 16.60 2.43
C ASP A 201 -4.01 17.17 2.12
N TYR A 202 -5.04 16.70 2.83
CA TYR A 202 -6.40 17.27 2.75
C TYR A 202 -6.64 18.47 3.68
N GLY A 203 -5.59 18.98 4.34
CA GLY A 203 -5.63 20.18 5.16
C GLY A 203 -6.14 19.99 6.58
N PHE A 204 -6.17 18.74 7.08
CA PHE A 204 -6.49 18.49 8.49
C PHE A 204 -5.29 18.82 9.39
N ASP A 205 -5.57 19.39 10.55
CA ASP A 205 -4.59 19.50 11.64
C ASP A 205 -4.46 18.14 12.34
N VAL A 206 -3.30 17.51 12.16
CA VAL A 206 -3.02 16.16 12.68
C VAL A 206 -2.52 16.26 14.12
N ARG A 207 -3.25 15.63 15.03
CA ARG A 207 -2.95 15.58 16.46
C ARG A 207 -2.74 14.15 16.93
N TYR A 208 -2.17 14.00 18.11
CA TYR A 208 -1.95 12.70 18.74
C TYR A 208 -2.58 12.66 20.13
N ARG A 209 -3.30 11.57 20.43
CA ARG A 209 -3.96 11.33 21.71
C ARG A 209 -4.87 12.47 22.16
N ASN A 210 -5.49 13.15 21.23
CA ASN A 210 -6.40 14.27 21.49
C ASN A 210 -7.87 13.80 21.27
N LYS A 211 -8.60 13.66 22.38
CA LYS A 211 -10.00 13.23 22.37
C LYS A 211 -10.97 14.27 21.83
N ASP A 212 -10.57 15.55 21.81
CA ASP A 212 -11.42 16.68 21.42
C ASP A 212 -11.24 17.05 19.93
N SER A 213 -10.61 16.19 19.15
CA SER A 213 -10.50 16.33 17.70
C SER A 213 -11.82 16.01 16.99
N ASP A 214 -12.07 16.67 15.85
CA ASP A 214 -13.28 16.42 15.05
C ASP A 214 -13.35 14.99 14.50
N VAL A 215 -12.17 14.37 14.26
CA VAL A 215 -12.03 13.00 13.80
C VAL A 215 -11.08 12.26 14.75
N ILE A 216 -11.48 11.07 15.19
CA ILE A 216 -10.68 10.22 16.07
C ILE A 216 -10.39 8.91 15.33
N TYR A 217 -9.14 8.74 14.86
CA TYR A 217 -8.68 7.50 14.26
C TYR A 217 -8.16 6.56 15.34
N VAL A 218 -8.68 5.34 15.41
CA VAL A 218 -8.32 4.38 16.45
C VAL A 218 -8.39 2.94 15.94
N SER A 219 -7.48 2.09 16.45
CA SER A 219 -7.47 0.65 16.18
C SER A 219 -7.72 -0.10 17.49
N PRO A 220 -8.97 -0.39 17.85
CA PRO A 220 -9.32 -0.94 19.16
C PRO A 220 -8.78 -2.35 19.42
N ALA A 221 -8.48 -3.11 18.38
CA ALA A 221 -7.85 -4.43 18.49
C ALA A 221 -6.32 -4.34 18.65
N HIS A 222 -5.72 -3.16 18.38
CA HIS A 222 -4.29 -2.91 18.38
C HIS A 222 -3.96 -1.53 18.98
N MET A 223 -4.21 -1.34 20.26
CA MET A 223 -3.84 -0.11 20.99
C MET A 223 -2.34 0.10 21.02
N THR A 224 -1.58 -1.00 20.98
CA THR A 224 -0.12 -1.02 20.88
C THR A 224 0.31 -1.95 19.75
N LYS A 225 1.53 -1.78 19.25
CA LYS A 225 2.08 -2.64 18.19
C LYS A 225 2.28 -4.10 18.61
N TRP A 226 2.29 -4.40 19.91
CA TRP A 226 2.35 -5.76 20.45
C TRP A 226 0.99 -6.34 20.84
N GLY A 227 -0.12 -5.71 20.42
CA GLY A 227 -1.46 -6.29 20.41
C GLY A 227 -2.27 -6.12 21.71
N GLU A 228 -2.11 -5.01 22.42
CA GLU A 228 -3.07 -4.66 23.49
C GLU A 228 -4.41 -4.26 22.90
N ILE A 229 -5.48 -4.74 23.55
CA ILE A 229 -6.86 -4.52 23.12
C ILE A 229 -7.51 -3.46 24.00
N MET A 230 -8.25 -2.54 23.38
CA MET A 230 -9.03 -1.54 24.10
C MET A 230 -10.16 -2.23 24.92
N PRO A 231 -10.18 -2.05 26.25
CA PRO A 231 -11.26 -2.58 27.09
C PRO A 231 -12.64 -2.07 26.67
N VAL A 232 -13.69 -2.86 26.92
CA VAL A 232 -15.08 -2.50 26.55
C VAL A 232 -15.53 -1.19 27.20
N SER A 233 -15.19 -0.98 28.49
CA SER A 233 -15.49 0.29 29.17
C SER A 233 -14.92 1.50 28.43
N ARG A 234 -13.65 1.40 28.01
CA ARG A 234 -12.98 2.47 27.27
C ARG A 234 -13.59 2.69 25.89
N ARG A 235 -14.09 1.63 25.24
CA ARG A 235 -14.83 1.74 23.96
C ARG A 235 -16.14 2.50 24.15
N MET A 236 -16.88 2.19 25.22
CA MET A 236 -18.14 2.88 25.55
C MET A 236 -17.91 4.36 25.88
N GLU A 237 -16.88 4.67 26.69
CA GLU A 237 -16.47 6.05 26.99
C GLU A 237 -16.14 6.83 25.72
N LEU A 238 -15.37 6.24 24.80
CA LEU A 238 -14.98 6.88 23.55
C LEU A 238 -16.20 7.16 22.66
N VAL A 239 -17.09 6.19 22.50
CA VAL A 239 -18.32 6.35 21.70
C VAL A 239 -19.21 7.43 22.29
N HIS A 240 -19.41 7.43 23.62
CA HIS A 240 -20.20 8.44 24.32
C HIS A 240 -19.61 9.85 24.14
N HIS A 241 -18.31 10.00 24.41
CA HIS A 241 -17.59 11.27 24.22
C HIS A 241 -17.70 11.78 22.78
N ALA A 242 -17.48 10.92 21.79
CA ALA A 242 -17.58 11.30 20.38
C ALA A 242 -19.00 11.73 19.99
N SER A 243 -20.02 11.05 20.52
CA SER A 243 -21.42 11.39 20.29
C SER A 243 -21.78 12.77 20.88
N GLU A 244 -21.34 13.07 22.10
CA GLU A 244 -21.60 14.37 22.76
C GLU A 244 -20.93 15.54 22.03
N ASN A 245 -19.72 15.33 21.50
CA ASN A 245 -18.94 16.37 20.84
C ASN A 245 -19.14 16.42 19.30
N GLY A 246 -19.97 15.56 18.73
CA GLY A 246 -20.17 15.47 17.29
C GLY A 246 -18.90 15.02 16.53
N SER A 247 -17.97 14.33 17.21
CA SER A 247 -16.76 13.79 16.60
C SER A 247 -17.07 12.56 15.77
N LEU A 248 -16.35 12.35 14.68
CA LEU A 248 -16.40 11.15 13.87
C LEU A 248 -15.30 10.19 14.32
N ILE A 249 -15.66 8.95 14.63
CA ILE A 249 -14.68 7.90 14.88
C ILE A 249 -14.36 7.17 13.56
N ILE A 250 -13.08 6.91 13.31
CA ILE A 250 -12.64 5.95 12.29
C ILE A 250 -12.07 4.75 13.02
N GLU A 251 -12.81 3.65 13.01
CA GLU A 251 -12.43 2.38 13.60
C GLU A 251 -11.66 1.55 12.56
N ASP A 252 -10.34 1.46 12.71
CA ASP A 252 -9.50 0.56 11.91
C ASP A 252 -9.42 -0.80 12.59
N ASP A 253 -10.17 -1.76 12.08
CA ASP A 253 -10.33 -3.08 12.67
C ASP A 253 -9.42 -4.13 12.03
N TYR A 254 -8.20 -3.73 11.66
CA TYR A 254 -7.21 -4.66 11.10
C TYR A 254 -6.75 -5.68 12.16
N GLU A 255 -6.50 -6.92 11.73
CA GLU A 255 -6.02 -8.04 12.59
C GLU A 255 -6.91 -8.38 13.81
N ASN A 256 -8.14 -7.88 13.87
CA ASN A 256 -9.04 -8.25 14.97
C ASN A 256 -9.30 -9.77 15.03
N GLU A 257 -9.13 -10.45 13.93
CA GLU A 257 -9.23 -11.91 13.84
C GLU A 257 -8.15 -12.62 14.64
N PHE A 258 -7.03 -11.97 14.92
CA PHE A 258 -5.89 -12.52 15.67
C PHE A 258 -5.97 -12.20 17.17
N VAL A 259 -7.17 -12.15 17.71
CA VAL A 259 -7.42 -12.14 19.16
C VAL A 259 -7.46 -13.57 19.67
N TYR A 260 -6.53 -13.95 20.56
CA TYR A 260 -6.28 -15.35 20.89
C TYR A 260 -7.01 -15.84 22.14
N PHE A 261 -6.95 -15.06 23.21
CA PHE A 261 -7.31 -15.52 24.55
C PHE A 261 -8.56 -14.87 25.15
N GLN A 262 -9.23 -14.04 24.39
CA GLN A 262 -10.42 -13.33 24.85
C GLN A 262 -11.61 -13.56 23.91
N ARG A 263 -12.81 -13.34 24.42
CA ARG A 263 -14.00 -13.25 23.56
C ARG A 263 -13.85 -12.02 22.65
N PRO A 264 -14.34 -12.07 21.41
CA PRO A 264 -14.35 -10.90 20.56
C PRO A 264 -15.04 -9.74 21.26
N THR A 265 -14.36 -8.61 21.36
CA THR A 265 -14.95 -7.38 21.89
C THR A 265 -15.82 -6.71 20.81
N PRO A 266 -16.95 -6.09 21.18
CA PRO A 266 -17.81 -5.43 20.19
C PRO A 266 -17.05 -4.30 19.49
N SER A 267 -17.34 -4.07 18.19
CA SER A 267 -16.80 -2.93 17.44
C SER A 267 -17.36 -1.61 17.99
N LEU A 268 -16.63 -0.52 17.83
CA LEU A 268 -17.12 0.83 18.12
C LEU A 268 -18.33 1.16 17.25
N PHE A 269 -18.31 0.72 15.98
CA PHE A 269 -19.45 0.86 15.07
C PHE A 269 -20.73 0.26 15.65
N ASN A 270 -20.65 -0.96 16.20
CA ASN A 270 -21.79 -1.61 16.82
C ASN A 270 -22.24 -0.90 18.13
N LEU A 271 -21.27 -0.51 18.97
CA LEU A 271 -21.57 0.21 20.22
C LEU A 271 -22.23 1.57 19.97
N ALA A 272 -21.93 2.20 18.84
CA ALA A 272 -22.51 3.47 18.40
C ALA A 272 -23.83 3.29 17.62
N GLY A 273 -24.36 2.07 17.50
CA GLY A 273 -25.55 1.80 16.71
C GLY A 273 -25.43 2.16 15.23
N GLY A 274 -24.21 2.14 14.68
CA GLY A 274 -23.93 2.48 13.29
C GLY A 274 -23.87 3.98 13.00
N HIS A 275 -23.87 4.84 14.02
CA HIS A 275 -23.84 6.30 13.85
C HIS A 275 -22.50 6.90 14.30
N GLY A 276 -22.00 7.92 13.57
CA GLY A 276 -20.79 8.64 13.95
C GLY A 276 -19.50 7.81 13.93
N VAL A 277 -19.52 6.61 13.36
CA VAL A 277 -18.36 5.72 13.23
C VAL A 277 -18.25 5.25 11.79
N VAL A 278 -17.07 5.38 11.20
CA VAL A 278 -16.66 4.71 9.96
C VAL A 278 -15.87 3.47 10.37
N TYR A 279 -16.34 2.29 9.94
CA TYR A 279 -15.64 1.04 10.21
C TYR A 279 -14.78 0.66 8.99
N ILE A 280 -13.53 0.30 9.19
CA ILE A 280 -12.62 -0.09 8.11
C ILE A 280 -12.04 -1.48 8.37
N GLY A 281 -12.08 -2.33 7.34
CA GLY A 281 -11.50 -3.66 7.36
C GLY A 281 -10.56 -3.90 6.18
N SER A 282 -9.61 -4.81 6.35
CA SER A 282 -8.61 -5.14 5.34
C SER A 282 -8.38 -6.65 5.24
N PHE A 283 -8.16 -7.12 4.01
CA PHE A 283 -7.85 -8.54 3.75
C PHE A 283 -6.34 -8.81 3.60
N SER A 284 -5.51 -7.77 3.65
CA SER A 284 -4.06 -7.90 3.41
C SER A 284 -3.36 -8.87 4.37
N ARG A 285 -3.86 -9.00 5.59
CA ARG A 285 -3.29 -9.90 6.62
C ARG A 285 -3.96 -11.27 6.67
N LEU A 286 -5.21 -11.35 6.23
CA LEU A 286 -5.97 -12.61 6.18
C LEU A 286 -5.68 -13.44 4.94
N LEU A 287 -5.34 -12.77 3.85
CA LEU A 287 -5.06 -13.39 2.56
C LEU A 287 -3.61 -13.09 2.15
N LEU A 288 -3.43 -12.10 1.30
CA LEU A 288 -2.13 -11.67 0.78
C LEU A 288 -2.04 -10.14 0.79
N PRO A 289 -0.92 -9.55 1.21
CA PRO A 289 -0.71 -8.10 1.15
C PRO A 289 -0.86 -7.54 -0.28
N SER A 290 -0.51 -8.34 -1.30
CA SER A 290 -0.56 -7.97 -2.72
C SER A 290 -1.97 -7.85 -3.30
N ILE A 291 -2.98 -8.49 -2.72
CA ILE A 291 -4.37 -8.41 -3.19
C ILE A 291 -4.90 -6.97 -3.10
N ARG A 292 -4.43 -6.19 -2.15
CA ARG A 292 -4.81 -4.78 -1.97
C ARG A 292 -6.32 -4.54 -1.90
N LEU A 293 -7.07 -5.44 -1.25
CA LEU A 293 -8.50 -5.28 -1.00
C LEU A 293 -8.75 -4.86 0.45
N SER A 294 -9.45 -3.75 0.60
CA SER A 294 -9.97 -3.23 1.86
C SER A 294 -11.37 -2.67 1.64
N PHE A 295 -12.10 -2.49 2.70
CA PHE A 295 -13.44 -1.92 2.64
C PHE A 295 -13.69 -0.98 3.81
N MET A 296 -14.59 -0.02 3.63
CA MET A 296 -15.13 0.78 4.72
C MET A 296 -16.67 0.66 4.75
N VAL A 297 -17.21 0.70 5.95
CA VAL A 297 -18.65 0.85 6.20
C VAL A 297 -18.89 2.29 6.62
N LEU A 298 -19.67 2.99 5.84
CA LEU A 298 -20.05 4.37 6.11
C LEU A 298 -21.28 4.44 7.02
N PRO A 299 -21.32 5.32 8.02
CA PRO A 299 -22.55 5.61 8.73
C PRO A 299 -23.59 6.22 7.79
N PRO A 300 -24.91 6.09 8.07
CA PRO A 300 -25.98 6.45 7.13
C PRO A 300 -25.90 7.88 6.56
N SER A 301 -25.38 8.84 7.33
CA SER A 301 -25.19 10.21 6.86
C SER A 301 -24.12 10.33 5.77
N LEU A 302 -22.98 9.66 5.95
CA LEU A 302 -21.89 9.65 4.98
C LEU A 302 -22.19 8.72 3.79
N SER A 303 -22.93 7.63 4.01
CA SER A 303 -23.39 6.73 2.95
C SER A 303 -24.24 7.49 1.91
N ARG A 304 -25.23 8.27 2.38
CA ARG A 304 -26.02 9.14 1.49
C ARG A 304 -25.20 10.22 0.78
N GLN A 305 -24.24 10.84 1.48
CA GLN A 305 -23.34 11.81 0.86
C GLN A 305 -22.46 11.18 -0.22
N TYR A 306 -21.91 9.98 0.06
CA TYR A 306 -21.11 9.25 -0.90
C TYR A 306 -21.93 8.85 -2.14
N ALA A 307 -23.13 8.31 -1.95
CA ALA A 307 -24.02 7.92 -3.05
C ALA A 307 -24.28 9.07 -4.03
N ALA A 308 -24.42 10.30 -3.54
CA ALA A 308 -24.63 11.49 -4.37
C ALA A 308 -23.41 11.89 -5.23
N VAL A 309 -22.23 11.38 -4.89
CA VAL A 309 -20.96 11.74 -5.57
C VAL A 309 -20.19 10.51 -6.08
N ALA A 310 -20.70 9.31 -5.87
CA ALA A 310 -20.03 8.06 -6.19
C ALA A 310 -19.52 7.98 -7.64
N GLU A 311 -20.32 8.45 -8.59
CA GLU A 311 -19.96 8.46 -10.02
C GLU A 311 -18.74 9.34 -10.36
N ARG A 312 -18.32 10.21 -9.44
CA ARG A 312 -17.11 11.04 -9.61
C ARG A 312 -15.82 10.26 -9.28
N TYR A 313 -15.94 9.06 -8.72
CA TYR A 313 -14.82 8.21 -8.32
C TYR A 313 -14.78 6.97 -9.22
N SER A 314 -13.58 6.62 -9.66
CA SER A 314 -13.36 5.33 -10.30
C SER A 314 -12.99 4.30 -9.26
N GLN A 315 -13.44 3.04 -9.46
CA GLN A 315 -13.05 1.94 -8.59
C GLN A 315 -11.54 1.70 -8.68
N THR A 316 -10.89 1.67 -7.52
CA THR A 316 -9.43 1.49 -7.41
C THR A 316 -9.00 0.03 -7.28
N ALA A 317 -9.88 -0.83 -6.79
CA ALA A 317 -9.59 -2.26 -6.60
C ALA A 317 -9.92 -3.06 -7.86
N SER A 318 -9.07 -4.04 -8.18
CA SER A 318 -9.23 -4.92 -9.34
C SER A 318 -10.57 -5.67 -9.31
N LYS A 319 -11.34 -5.55 -10.40
CA LYS A 319 -12.62 -6.25 -10.55
C LYS A 319 -12.47 -7.78 -10.50
N VAL A 320 -11.41 -8.33 -11.09
CA VAL A 320 -11.10 -9.76 -11.06
C VAL A 320 -10.90 -10.24 -9.62
N GLU A 321 -10.15 -9.51 -8.82
CA GLU A 321 -9.90 -9.86 -7.42
C GLU A 321 -11.15 -9.68 -6.54
N GLN A 322 -11.99 -8.70 -6.82
CA GLN A 322 -13.27 -8.53 -6.14
C GLN A 322 -14.19 -9.72 -6.39
N ILE A 323 -14.33 -10.18 -7.64
CA ILE A 323 -15.12 -11.35 -8.00
C ILE A 323 -14.55 -12.62 -7.34
N ALA A 324 -13.23 -12.80 -7.39
CA ALA A 324 -12.57 -13.95 -6.77
C ALA A 324 -12.79 -13.98 -5.25
N LEU A 325 -12.66 -12.83 -4.59
CA LEU A 325 -12.89 -12.70 -3.14
C LEU A 325 -14.35 -12.96 -2.77
N CYS A 326 -15.30 -12.45 -3.55
CA CYS A 326 -16.72 -12.71 -3.35
C CYS A 326 -17.01 -14.23 -3.33
N GLN A 327 -16.53 -14.97 -4.32
CA GLN A 327 -16.69 -16.41 -4.39
C GLN A 327 -15.97 -17.12 -3.21
N PHE A 328 -14.76 -16.70 -2.89
CA PHE A 328 -13.96 -17.25 -1.78
C PHE A 328 -14.65 -17.09 -0.41
N ILE A 329 -15.31 -15.96 -0.18
CA ILE A 329 -16.08 -15.72 1.05
C ILE A 329 -17.35 -16.58 1.05
N ARG A 330 -18.10 -16.58 -0.06
CA ARG A 330 -19.36 -17.31 -0.21
C ARG A 330 -19.20 -18.81 0.03
N ASP A 331 -18.11 -19.38 -0.44
CA ASP A 331 -17.78 -20.79 -0.25
C ASP A 331 -17.19 -21.11 1.15
N GLY A 332 -17.12 -20.10 2.06
CA GLY A 332 -16.67 -20.26 3.44
C GLY A 332 -15.16 -20.36 3.64
N HIS A 333 -14.37 -20.17 2.58
CA HIS A 333 -12.92 -20.32 2.64
C HIS A 333 -12.24 -19.23 3.46
N LEU A 334 -12.77 -18.00 3.46
CA LEU A 334 -12.25 -16.92 4.31
C LEU A 334 -12.38 -17.29 5.79
N THR A 335 -13.51 -17.86 6.19
CA THR A 335 -13.74 -18.32 7.56
C THR A 335 -12.75 -19.42 7.97
N SER A 336 -12.53 -20.39 7.08
CA SER A 336 -11.58 -21.49 7.31
C SER A 336 -10.15 -20.99 7.39
N GLN A 337 -9.77 -20.06 6.52
CA GLN A 337 -8.45 -19.41 6.49
C GLN A 337 -8.20 -18.63 7.80
N THR A 338 -9.17 -17.82 8.25
CA THR A 338 -9.10 -17.07 9.50
C THR A 338 -8.84 -17.97 10.69
N LYS A 339 -9.59 -19.09 10.81
CA LYS A 339 -9.40 -20.08 11.89
C LYS A 339 -8.01 -20.69 11.87
N LYS A 340 -7.51 -21.05 10.68
CA LYS A 340 -6.17 -21.63 10.48
C LYS A 340 -5.08 -20.62 10.91
N LEU A 341 -5.17 -19.39 10.43
CA LEU A 341 -4.21 -18.32 10.74
C LEU A 341 -4.20 -17.99 12.22
N LYS A 342 -5.38 -17.88 12.85
CA LYS A 342 -5.50 -17.63 14.29
C LYS A 342 -4.73 -18.68 15.10
N LYS A 343 -4.88 -19.97 14.79
CA LYS A 343 -4.15 -21.05 15.46
C LYS A 343 -2.64 -20.98 15.20
N LEU A 344 -2.26 -20.74 13.94
CA LEU A 344 -0.85 -20.65 13.54
C LEU A 344 -0.12 -19.52 14.27
N TYR A 345 -0.68 -18.30 14.22
CA TYR A 345 0.01 -17.16 14.82
C TYR A 345 -0.01 -17.18 16.36
N ALA A 346 -1.06 -17.71 16.98
CA ALA A 346 -1.04 -17.95 18.44
C ALA A 346 0.11 -18.87 18.85
N GLN A 347 0.33 -19.96 18.09
CA GLN A 347 1.43 -20.88 18.33
C GLN A 347 2.79 -20.22 18.07
N LYS A 348 2.97 -19.56 16.92
CA LYS A 348 4.22 -18.87 16.56
C LYS A 348 4.60 -17.80 17.59
N LEU A 349 3.65 -16.99 18.05
CA LEU A 349 3.91 -15.96 19.06
C LEU A 349 4.33 -16.57 20.39
N LYS A 350 3.70 -17.68 20.82
CA LYS A 350 4.09 -18.43 22.02
C LYS A 350 5.50 -19.00 21.90
N GLU A 351 5.85 -19.59 20.76
CA GLU A 351 7.18 -20.14 20.49
C GLU A 351 8.23 -19.05 20.47
N LEU A 352 7.99 -17.93 19.75
CA LEU A 352 8.90 -16.78 19.74
C LEU A 352 9.14 -16.24 21.16
N LYS A 353 8.06 -16.06 21.95
CA LYS A 353 8.18 -15.62 23.35
C LYS A 353 9.07 -16.55 24.17
N ASN A 354 8.89 -17.86 24.04
CA ASN A 354 9.70 -18.85 24.76
C ASN A 354 11.17 -18.78 24.34
N VAL A 355 11.47 -18.68 23.05
CA VAL A 355 12.84 -18.54 22.53
C VAL A 355 13.51 -17.27 23.09
N VAL A 356 12.82 -16.15 23.05
CA VAL A 356 13.33 -14.86 23.57
C VAL A 356 13.56 -14.96 25.08
N GLN A 357 12.61 -15.51 25.85
CA GLN A 357 12.74 -15.67 27.30
C GLN A 357 13.92 -16.55 27.69
N ASN A 358 14.09 -17.69 27.01
CA ASN A 358 15.19 -18.61 27.26
C ASN A 358 16.55 -17.99 26.90
N MET A 359 16.61 -17.17 25.87
CA MET A 359 17.87 -16.61 25.37
C MET A 359 18.32 -15.36 26.12
N PHE A 360 17.39 -14.46 26.47
CA PHE A 360 17.72 -13.19 27.15
C PHE A 360 17.54 -13.26 28.66
N GLY A 361 16.78 -14.23 29.20
CA GLY A 361 16.62 -14.46 30.63
C GLY A 361 15.94 -13.30 31.35
N GLU A 362 16.41 -13.01 32.56
CA GLU A 362 15.88 -11.94 33.42
C GLU A 362 16.37 -10.53 33.02
N SER A 363 17.36 -10.45 32.12
CA SER A 363 17.91 -9.17 31.67
C SER A 363 17.01 -8.44 30.66
N CYS A 364 15.85 -9.00 30.35
CA CYS A 364 14.90 -8.40 29.38
C CYS A 364 13.47 -8.32 29.93
N THR A 365 12.71 -7.38 29.42
CA THR A 365 11.26 -7.31 29.62
C THR A 365 10.55 -7.64 28.32
N ILE A 366 9.61 -8.60 28.35
CA ILE A 366 8.82 -9.02 27.20
C ILE A 366 7.38 -8.59 27.41
N GLN A 367 6.85 -7.77 26.51
CA GLN A 367 5.44 -7.37 26.49
C GLN A 367 4.73 -8.06 25.32
N THR A 368 3.58 -8.67 25.60
CA THR A 368 2.70 -9.29 24.61
C THR A 368 1.26 -8.91 24.92
N GLY A 369 0.49 -8.57 23.92
CA GLY A 369 -0.95 -8.35 24.06
C GLY A 369 -1.77 -9.63 23.89
N ALA A 370 -3.08 -9.47 23.93
CA ALA A 370 -4.02 -10.56 23.67
C ALA A 370 -4.29 -10.77 22.17
N ALA A 371 -3.75 -9.91 21.31
CA ALA A 371 -3.92 -9.93 19.85
C ALA A 371 -2.59 -9.74 19.11
N GLY A 372 -2.64 -9.91 17.79
CA GLY A 372 -1.55 -9.58 16.88
C GLY A 372 -0.48 -10.66 16.73
N THR A 373 0.59 -10.33 16.05
CA THR A 373 1.64 -11.26 15.62
C THR A 373 3.03 -10.86 16.12
N SER A 374 3.10 -9.96 17.09
CA SER A 374 4.37 -9.35 17.53
C SER A 374 4.47 -9.30 19.05
N LEU A 375 5.71 -9.26 19.55
CA LEU A 375 6.03 -8.93 20.93
C LEU A 375 6.96 -7.71 20.98
N ALA A 376 6.94 -6.98 22.09
CA ALA A 376 7.93 -5.97 22.38
C ALA A 376 8.98 -6.54 23.35
N LEU A 377 10.25 -6.38 22.99
CA LEU A 377 11.42 -6.80 23.76
C LEU A 377 12.21 -5.57 24.21
N THR A 378 12.25 -5.31 25.51
CA THR A 378 13.09 -4.26 26.08
C THR A 378 14.34 -4.88 26.68
N VAL A 379 15.50 -4.39 26.27
CA VAL A 379 16.82 -4.85 26.72
C VAL A 379 17.70 -3.66 27.10
N PRO A 380 18.68 -3.85 28.01
CA PRO A 380 19.74 -2.87 28.24
C PRO A 380 20.51 -2.62 26.93
N TYR A 381 20.74 -1.36 26.62
CA TYR A 381 21.47 -0.95 25.41
C TYR A 381 21.92 0.50 25.54
N THR A 382 23.18 0.77 25.29
CA THR A 382 23.81 2.10 25.52
C THR A 382 24.23 2.82 24.23
N ARG A 383 24.22 2.09 23.10
CA ARG A 383 24.49 2.69 21.78
C ARG A 383 23.20 3.25 21.17
N THR A 384 23.29 3.99 20.07
CA THR A 384 22.12 4.58 19.42
C THR A 384 21.29 3.54 18.63
N GLY A 385 19.98 3.74 18.56
CA GLY A 385 19.09 2.90 17.75
C GLY A 385 19.44 2.94 16.26
N LEU A 386 20.05 4.04 15.78
CA LEU A 386 20.51 4.15 14.39
C LEU A 386 21.67 3.20 14.12
N GLU A 387 22.62 3.11 15.05
CA GLU A 387 23.74 2.16 14.98
C GLU A 387 23.23 0.72 15.00
N LEU A 388 22.33 0.39 15.94
CA LEU A 388 21.69 -0.92 16.00
C LEU A 388 21.01 -1.29 14.68
N LYS A 389 20.22 -0.38 14.12
CA LYS A 389 19.51 -0.60 12.85
C LYS A 389 20.46 -0.83 11.68
N LYS A 390 21.60 -0.13 11.65
CA LYS A 390 22.64 -0.33 10.63
C LYS A 390 23.32 -1.68 10.81
N GLU A 391 23.73 -2.02 12.01
CA GLU A 391 24.43 -3.27 12.32
C GLU A 391 23.55 -4.51 12.09
N THR A 392 22.30 -4.50 12.57
CA THR A 392 21.35 -5.59 12.30
C THR A 392 21.14 -5.76 10.80
N ARG A 393 20.99 -4.65 10.07
CA ARG A 393 20.77 -4.70 8.63
C ARG A 393 21.98 -5.24 7.85
N MET A 394 23.20 -4.91 8.28
CA MET A 394 24.45 -5.45 7.73
C MET A 394 24.61 -6.96 7.98
N ASN A 395 24.00 -7.47 9.04
CA ASN A 395 23.99 -8.91 9.38
C ASN A 395 22.74 -9.64 8.84
N GLY A 396 21.96 -9.00 7.94
CA GLY A 396 20.77 -9.61 7.32
C GLY A 396 19.57 -9.75 8.25
N LEU A 397 19.52 -8.99 9.35
CA LEU A 397 18.41 -8.96 10.29
C LEU A 397 17.65 -7.63 10.14
N SER A 398 16.32 -7.70 10.06
CA SER A 398 15.44 -6.54 10.02
C SER A 398 14.56 -6.51 11.27
N LEU A 399 14.48 -5.35 11.94
CA LEU A 399 13.64 -5.14 13.11
C LEU A 399 13.14 -3.69 13.19
N LEU A 400 12.13 -3.46 14.04
CA LEU A 400 11.61 -2.13 14.34
C LEU A 400 11.99 -1.75 15.77
N ILE A 401 12.49 -0.52 15.91
CA ILE A 401 12.73 0.11 17.21
C ILE A 401 11.45 0.87 17.59
N LEU A 402 10.91 0.58 18.77
CA LEU A 402 9.72 1.23 19.31
C LEU A 402 10.06 2.44 20.16
N GLU A 403 11.03 2.24 21.07
CA GLU A 403 11.47 3.26 22.02
C GLU A 403 12.97 3.14 22.23
N GLU A 404 13.61 4.24 22.48
CA GLU A 404 15.03 4.37 22.80
C GLU A 404 15.17 5.30 24.00
N SER A 405 15.90 4.87 25.02
CA SER A 405 16.26 5.66 26.19
C SER A 405 17.78 5.62 26.41
N ALA A 406 18.28 6.30 27.42
CA ALA A 406 19.72 6.34 27.68
C ALA A 406 20.34 4.95 27.91
N ASP A 407 19.62 4.04 28.58
CA ASP A 407 20.15 2.75 29.03
C ASP A 407 19.40 1.54 28.47
N THR A 408 18.32 1.74 27.73
CA THR A 408 17.48 0.64 27.21
C THR A 408 16.95 0.94 25.81
N ILE A 409 16.70 -0.15 25.08
CA ILE A 409 16.03 -0.10 23.78
C ILE A 409 14.87 -1.08 23.75
N THR A 410 13.74 -0.68 23.17
CA THR A 410 12.57 -1.53 22.98
C THR A 410 12.40 -1.86 21.50
N LEU A 411 12.43 -3.14 21.19
CA LEU A 411 12.35 -3.69 19.83
C LEU A 411 10.99 -4.36 19.60
N LEU A 412 10.42 -4.21 18.42
CA LEU A 412 9.28 -5.01 17.99
C LEU A 412 9.76 -6.22 17.21
N LEU A 413 9.37 -7.42 17.65
CA LEU A 413 9.68 -8.67 16.97
C LEU A 413 8.39 -9.31 16.48
N SER A 414 8.18 -9.32 15.17
CA SER A 414 7.03 -9.95 14.51
C SER A 414 7.33 -11.41 14.15
N CYS A 415 6.42 -12.31 14.48
CA CYS A 415 6.51 -13.72 14.10
C CYS A 415 5.83 -14.01 12.73
N SER A 416 5.27 -13.01 12.06
CA SER A 416 4.35 -13.23 10.93
C SER A 416 5.03 -13.86 9.72
N SER A 417 6.16 -13.35 9.26
CA SER A 417 6.83 -13.76 8.02
C SER A 417 8.02 -14.72 8.22
N ILE A 418 8.54 -14.82 9.43
CA ILE A 418 9.69 -15.69 9.76
C ILE A 418 9.21 -17.09 10.17
N SER A 419 9.88 -18.14 9.72
CA SER A 419 9.57 -19.53 10.10
C SER A 419 9.92 -19.83 11.56
N THR A 420 9.22 -20.78 12.19
CA THR A 420 9.45 -21.13 13.61
C THR A 420 10.84 -21.70 13.87
N ASP A 421 11.37 -22.48 12.94
CA ASP A 421 12.73 -23.04 12.97
C ASP A 421 13.83 -21.97 12.86
N GLU A 422 13.49 -20.78 12.39
CA GLU A 422 14.40 -19.64 12.27
C GLU A 422 14.42 -18.74 13.52
N PHE A 423 13.50 -18.91 14.49
CA PHE A 423 13.44 -18.05 15.67
C PHE A 423 14.71 -18.13 16.52
N GLU A 424 15.20 -19.32 16.79
CA GLU A 424 16.40 -19.50 17.61
C GLU A 424 17.66 -18.90 16.94
N PRO A 425 18.01 -19.21 15.68
CA PRO A 425 19.17 -18.61 15.03
C PRO A 425 19.03 -17.08 14.85
N ALA A 426 17.83 -16.56 14.58
CA ALA A 426 17.58 -15.13 14.47
C ALA A 426 17.77 -14.40 15.82
N CYS A 427 17.21 -14.95 16.91
CA CYS A 427 17.36 -14.38 18.25
C CYS A 427 18.80 -14.48 18.76
N ARG A 428 19.54 -15.55 18.41
CA ARG A 428 20.97 -15.70 18.73
C ARG A 428 21.80 -14.62 18.04
N LEU A 429 21.54 -14.36 16.77
CA LEU A 429 22.16 -13.26 16.03
C LEU A 429 21.82 -11.91 16.65
N LEU A 430 20.54 -11.67 16.98
CA LEU A 430 20.12 -10.44 17.63
C LEU A 430 20.86 -10.25 18.97
N LYS A 431 20.95 -11.29 19.79
CA LYS A 431 21.67 -11.24 21.07
C LYS A 431 23.15 -10.88 20.90
N SER A 432 23.84 -11.45 19.89
CA SER A 432 25.26 -11.15 19.63
C SER A 432 25.51 -9.72 19.14
N ILE A 433 24.50 -9.05 18.62
CA ILE A 433 24.59 -7.63 18.21
C ILE A 433 24.29 -6.68 19.38
N LEU A 434 23.44 -7.11 20.30
CA LEU A 434 23.04 -6.29 21.45
C LEU A 434 24.06 -6.29 22.58
N ILE A 435 24.88 -7.33 22.67
CA ILE A 435 25.96 -7.50 23.66
C ILE A 435 27.30 -7.04 23.06
#